data_0da7676986e350cd93fb15a0d13aa084
#
_entry.id   0da7676986e350cd93fb15a0d13aa084
#
_cell.length_a   1.000
_cell.length_b   1.000
_cell.length_c   1.000
_cell.angle_alpha   90.00
_cell.angle_beta   90.00
_cell.angle_gamma   90.00
#
_symmetry.space_group_name_H-M   'P 1'
#
loop_
_entity.id
_entity.type
_entity.pdbx_description
1 polymer ?
#
loop_
_entity_poly.entity_id
_entity_poly.type
_entity_poly.pdbx_seq_one_letter_code
_entity_poly.pdbx_strand_id
1 'polypeptide(L)'
;DGIDVLFVSTTNATIFDDLKIVRTVKEKFPKLVVILKGAIFFNPEDGLIAQLDLTDVDYLVGGESDFIIGGLMTAHYHGGAYPDGILYKKDGRWLKTDFSKWHEDLDALPFPARDLMNNALYIRPDTQEPQATIATSRGCPSKCLFCLTPHISGRKLRLRSPESIYAEMKECFDKYNIRNFFFKSDTFTYDKAWTIRLCDLILQSDLKGKIAWVA
;
A
#
# COMPACT_ATOMS: atom_id res chain seq x y z
N ASP A 1 -16.58 2.37 18.53
CA ASP A 1 -17.88 2.45 17.91
C ASP A 1 -17.80 1.99 16.46
N GLY A 2 -18.10 0.73 16.14
CA GLY A 2 -18.29 0.24 14.78
C GLY A 2 -17.03 -0.06 13.97
N ILE A 3 -15.92 -0.40 14.59
CA ILE A 3 -14.73 -0.91 13.88
C ILE A 3 -14.80 -2.44 13.89
N ASP A 4 -14.87 -3.05 12.71
CA ASP A 4 -14.96 -4.49 12.53
C ASP A 4 -13.63 -5.12 12.10
N VAL A 5 -12.70 -4.32 11.57
CA VAL A 5 -11.43 -4.79 11.00
C VAL A 5 -10.27 -3.94 11.48
N LEU A 6 -9.22 -4.59 11.96
CA LEU A 6 -7.91 -3.98 12.24
C LEU A 6 -6.91 -4.42 11.16
N PHE A 7 -6.43 -3.46 10.39
CA PHE A 7 -5.41 -3.68 9.38
C PHE A 7 -4.08 -3.07 9.82
N VAL A 8 -3.06 -3.91 10.02
CA VAL A 8 -1.74 -3.50 10.50
C VAL A 8 -0.69 -3.74 9.43
N SER A 9 0.03 -2.69 9.05
CA SER A 9 1.22 -2.82 8.20
C SER A 9 2.44 -3.04 9.09
N THR A 10 3.07 -4.20 8.94
CA THR A 10 4.22 -4.62 9.75
C THR A 10 5.49 -4.76 8.93
N THR A 11 6.62 -4.74 9.61
CA THR A 11 7.96 -4.96 9.05
C THR A 11 8.70 -6.00 9.87
N ASN A 12 9.83 -6.50 9.35
CA ASN A 12 10.69 -7.43 10.09
C ASN A 12 11.18 -6.85 11.43
N ALA A 13 11.29 -5.52 11.52
CA ALA A 13 11.74 -4.85 12.74
C ALA A 13 10.62 -4.66 13.78
N THR A 14 9.37 -4.58 13.37
CA THR A 14 8.24 -4.22 14.24
C THR A 14 7.30 -5.37 14.56
N ILE A 15 7.37 -6.49 13.84
CA ILE A 15 6.41 -7.58 13.89
C ILE A 15 6.10 -8.07 15.31
N PHE A 16 7.11 -8.19 16.17
CA PHE A 16 6.91 -8.70 17.53
C PHE A 16 6.14 -7.72 18.42
N ASP A 17 6.35 -6.42 18.23
CA ASP A 17 5.62 -5.39 18.97
C ASP A 17 4.22 -5.18 18.37
N ASP A 18 4.08 -5.26 17.07
CA ASP A 18 2.78 -5.24 16.39
C ASP A 18 1.88 -6.39 16.88
N LEU A 19 2.42 -7.60 17.05
CA LEU A 19 1.70 -8.76 17.58
C LEU A 19 1.26 -8.56 19.05
N LYS A 20 2.07 -7.89 19.88
CA LYS A 20 1.66 -7.54 21.26
C LYS A 20 0.48 -6.57 21.25
N ILE A 21 0.52 -5.57 20.36
CA ILE A 21 -0.59 -4.61 20.18
C ILE A 21 -1.84 -5.34 19.71
N VAL A 22 -1.73 -6.21 18.71
CA VAL A 22 -2.84 -7.04 18.21
C VAL A 22 -3.48 -7.83 19.33
N ARG A 23 -2.70 -8.52 20.17
CA ARG A 23 -3.20 -9.28 21.33
C ARG A 23 -3.97 -8.39 22.28
N THR A 24 -3.39 -7.25 22.68
CA THR A 24 -4.05 -6.29 23.59
C THR A 24 -5.38 -5.78 23.02
N VAL A 25 -5.45 -5.57 21.71
CA VAL A 25 -6.68 -5.15 21.04
C VAL A 25 -7.70 -6.28 20.98
N LYS A 26 -7.29 -7.51 20.64
CA LYS A 26 -8.18 -8.70 20.61
C LYS A 26 -8.76 -9.04 21.98
N GLU A 27 -8.01 -8.87 23.07
CA GLU A 27 -8.51 -9.03 24.44
C GLU A 27 -9.72 -8.11 24.73
N LYS A 28 -9.69 -6.88 24.21
CA LYS A 28 -10.76 -5.90 24.38
C LYS A 28 -11.89 -6.05 23.35
N PHE A 29 -11.55 -6.48 22.14
CA PHE A 29 -12.45 -6.58 21.00
C PHE A 29 -12.32 -7.98 20.33
N PRO A 30 -12.81 -9.06 20.97
CA PRO A 30 -12.57 -10.44 20.50
C PRO A 30 -13.12 -10.75 19.11
N LYS A 31 -14.14 -9.99 18.66
CA LYS A 31 -14.78 -10.19 17.35
C LYS A 31 -14.08 -9.45 16.21
N LEU A 32 -13.09 -8.60 16.52
CA LEU A 32 -12.38 -7.81 15.52
C LEU A 32 -11.60 -8.72 14.56
N VAL A 33 -11.78 -8.52 13.27
CA VAL A 33 -10.98 -9.22 12.25
C VAL A 33 -9.62 -8.56 12.16
N VAL A 34 -8.54 -9.32 12.32
CA VAL A 34 -7.17 -8.81 12.28
C VAL A 34 -6.46 -9.27 11.01
N ILE A 35 -5.96 -8.30 10.27
CA ILE A 35 -5.18 -8.50 9.04
C ILE A 35 -3.80 -7.89 9.23
N LEU A 36 -2.76 -8.70 9.09
CA LEU A 36 -1.39 -8.19 9.03
C LEU A 36 -0.90 -8.15 7.58
N LYS A 37 -0.30 -7.04 7.20
CA LYS A 37 0.37 -6.86 5.91
C LYS A 37 1.86 -6.68 6.10
N GLY A 38 2.67 -7.37 5.30
CA GLY A 38 4.12 -7.15 5.31
C GLY A 38 4.84 -8.02 4.30
N ALA A 39 6.01 -7.55 3.85
CA ALA A 39 6.88 -8.32 2.94
C ALA A 39 7.31 -9.67 3.54
N ILE A 40 7.36 -9.76 4.87
CA ILE A 40 7.66 -10.97 5.63
C ILE A 40 6.69 -12.12 5.32
N PHE A 41 5.46 -11.83 4.88
CA PHE A 41 4.43 -12.84 4.59
C PHE A 41 4.43 -13.30 3.13
N PHE A 42 5.34 -12.81 2.32
CA PHE A 42 5.43 -13.19 0.91
C PHE A 42 5.88 -14.65 0.72
N ASN A 43 6.79 -15.11 1.58
CA ASN A 43 7.22 -16.52 1.61
C ASN A 43 6.95 -17.15 2.98
N PRO A 44 5.75 -17.74 3.18
CA PRO A 44 5.35 -18.30 4.46
C PRO A 44 6.14 -19.54 4.90
N GLU A 45 6.96 -20.11 4.02
CA GLU A 45 7.82 -21.26 4.35
C GLU A 45 9.10 -20.82 5.06
N ASP A 46 9.41 -19.53 5.09
CA ASP A 46 10.53 -19.01 5.88
C ASP A 46 10.29 -19.28 7.36
N GLY A 47 11.27 -19.88 8.01
CA GLY A 47 11.19 -20.30 9.41
C GLY A 47 10.79 -19.21 10.41
N LEU A 48 10.80 -17.95 9.98
CA LEU A 48 10.34 -16.83 10.79
C LEU A 48 8.83 -16.86 11.05
N ILE A 49 7.99 -17.15 10.02
CA ILE A 49 6.53 -17.21 10.22
C ILE A 49 6.18 -18.33 11.21
N ALA A 50 6.91 -19.44 11.17
CA ALA A 50 6.72 -20.53 12.13
C ALA A 50 7.06 -20.17 13.58
N GLN A 51 7.84 -19.10 13.80
CA GLN A 51 8.24 -18.59 15.10
C GLN A 51 7.28 -17.51 15.64
N LEU A 52 6.35 -17.02 14.83
CA LEU A 52 5.43 -15.96 15.21
C LEU A 52 4.17 -16.56 15.89
N ASP A 53 3.79 -15.96 17.01
CA ASP A 53 2.48 -16.26 17.62
C ASP A 53 1.38 -15.48 16.89
N LEU A 54 0.79 -16.13 15.90
CA LEU A 54 -0.28 -15.58 15.06
C LEU A 54 -1.69 -16.01 15.52
N THR A 55 -1.85 -16.37 16.79
CA THR A 55 -3.15 -16.87 17.33
C THR A 55 -4.26 -15.86 17.09
N ASP A 56 -4.01 -14.58 17.35
CA ASP A 56 -4.96 -13.48 17.27
C ASP A 56 -5.08 -12.84 15.87
N VAL A 57 -4.43 -13.43 14.86
CA VAL A 57 -4.42 -12.92 13.49
C VAL A 57 -5.31 -13.80 12.62
N ASP A 58 -6.19 -13.19 11.84
CA ASP A 58 -7.14 -13.90 10.97
C ASP A 58 -6.58 -14.07 9.55
N TYR A 59 -5.89 -13.04 9.03
CA TYR A 59 -5.32 -13.02 7.66
C TYR A 59 -3.94 -12.41 7.61
N LEU A 60 -3.11 -12.90 6.67
CA LEU A 60 -1.82 -12.31 6.32
C LEU A 60 -1.82 -11.90 4.85
N VAL A 61 -1.29 -10.72 4.54
CA VAL A 61 -1.19 -10.18 3.19
C VAL A 61 0.28 -9.91 2.86
N GLY A 62 0.82 -10.57 1.85
CA GLY A 62 2.22 -10.45 1.45
C GLY A 62 2.49 -9.47 0.30
N GLY A 63 1.45 -9.01 -0.40
CA GLY A 63 1.57 -8.23 -1.63
C GLY A 63 0.88 -6.86 -1.59
N GLU A 64 0.29 -6.50 -2.71
CA GLU A 64 -0.37 -5.20 -2.93
C GLU A 64 -1.78 -5.20 -2.36
N SER A 65 -1.90 -4.90 -1.07
CA SER A 65 -3.15 -4.98 -0.31
C SER A 65 -4.30 -4.16 -0.87
N ASP A 66 -4.01 -3.07 -1.59
CA ASP A 66 -5.04 -2.14 -2.07
C ASP A 66 -6.06 -2.82 -3.00
N PHE A 67 -5.61 -3.80 -3.79
CA PHE A 67 -6.47 -4.61 -4.67
C PHE A 67 -7.09 -5.83 -3.97
N ILE A 68 -6.58 -6.21 -2.81
CA ILE A 68 -6.92 -7.47 -2.14
C ILE A 68 -8.02 -7.27 -1.11
N ILE A 69 -7.97 -6.18 -0.33
CA ILE A 69 -8.78 -6.01 0.88
C ILE A 69 -10.28 -6.06 0.61
N GLY A 70 -10.77 -5.42 -0.46
CA GLY A 70 -12.19 -5.44 -0.79
C GLY A 70 -12.72 -6.87 -1.04
N GLY A 71 -12.00 -7.64 -1.86
CA GLY A 71 -12.32 -9.03 -2.14
C GLY A 71 -12.19 -9.93 -0.91
N LEU A 72 -11.17 -9.70 -0.08
CA LEU A 72 -10.99 -10.42 1.18
C LEU A 72 -12.16 -10.20 2.15
N MET A 73 -12.60 -8.95 2.33
CA MET A 73 -13.73 -8.65 3.21
C MET A 73 -15.04 -9.20 2.64
N THR A 74 -15.24 -9.16 1.34
CA THR A 74 -16.38 -9.80 0.71
C THR A 74 -16.40 -11.31 0.97
N ALA A 75 -15.27 -11.99 0.79
CA ALA A 75 -15.16 -13.42 1.07
C ALA A 75 -15.35 -13.76 2.56
N HIS A 76 -14.85 -12.89 3.46
CA HIS A 76 -15.00 -13.08 4.90
C HIS A 76 -16.47 -13.01 5.37
N TYR A 77 -17.19 -11.95 4.95
CA TYR A 77 -18.55 -11.69 5.45
C TYR A 77 -19.66 -12.38 4.67
N HIS A 78 -19.44 -12.64 3.39
CA HIS A 78 -20.48 -13.17 2.48
C HIS A 78 -20.14 -14.53 1.90
N GLY A 79 -18.93 -15.05 2.18
CA GLY A 79 -18.44 -16.29 1.59
C GLY A 79 -17.91 -16.11 0.17
N GLY A 80 -17.39 -17.20 -0.39
CA GLY A 80 -16.82 -17.22 -1.74
C GLY A 80 -15.33 -17.52 -1.74
N ALA A 81 -14.69 -17.32 -2.90
CA ALA A 81 -13.26 -17.56 -3.06
C ALA A 81 -12.45 -16.41 -2.48
N TYR A 82 -11.40 -16.75 -1.77
CA TYR A 82 -10.42 -15.75 -1.31
C TYR A 82 -9.62 -15.19 -2.48
N PRO A 83 -9.28 -13.89 -2.48
CA PRO A 83 -8.43 -13.29 -3.49
C PRO A 83 -7.00 -13.85 -3.46
N ASP A 84 -6.27 -13.66 -4.55
CA ASP A 84 -4.84 -13.98 -4.62
C ASP A 84 -4.02 -13.05 -3.69
N GLY A 85 -2.88 -13.52 -3.20
CA GLY A 85 -1.94 -12.74 -2.38
C GLY A 85 -2.19 -12.76 -0.86
N ILE A 86 -2.97 -13.72 -0.35
CA ILE A 86 -3.23 -13.87 1.08
C ILE A 86 -2.87 -15.25 1.65
N LEU A 87 -2.67 -15.28 2.96
CA LEU A 87 -2.75 -16.50 3.74
C LEU A 87 -3.94 -16.40 4.69
N TYR A 88 -4.64 -17.52 4.89
CA TYR A 88 -5.79 -17.63 5.78
C TYR A 88 -5.75 -18.95 6.53
N LYS A 89 -6.43 -19.01 7.68
CA LYS A 89 -6.53 -20.24 8.50
C LYS A 89 -7.67 -21.12 8.03
N LYS A 90 -7.41 -22.42 7.88
CA LYS A 90 -8.41 -23.46 7.71
C LYS A 90 -7.98 -24.69 8.50
N ASP A 91 -8.84 -25.18 9.36
CA ASP A 91 -8.59 -26.37 10.22
C ASP A 91 -7.27 -26.24 11.02
N GLY A 92 -6.99 -25.03 11.55
CA GLY A 92 -5.79 -24.72 12.34
C GLY A 92 -4.49 -24.57 11.54
N ARG A 93 -4.55 -24.64 10.21
CA ARG A 93 -3.38 -24.50 9.33
C ARG A 93 -3.48 -23.26 8.47
N TRP A 94 -2.33 -22.62 8.21
CA TRP A 94 -2.24 -21.53 7.25
C TRP A 94 -2.23 -22.09 5.81
N LEU A 95 -3.15 -21.63 5.00
CA LEU A 95 -3.24 -21.91 3.56
C LEU A 95 -2.91 -20.66 2.80
N LYS A 96 -2.24 -20.83 1.65
CA LYS A 96 -1.76 -19.77 0.78
C LYS A 96 -2.55 -19.76 -0.53
N THR A 97 -2.99 -18.59 -0.97
CA THR A 97 -3.49 -18.37 -2.34
C THR A 97 -2.33 -18.09 -3.31
N ASP A 98 -2.60 -17.76 -4.56
CA ASP A 98 -1.56 -17.47 -5.54
C ASP A 98 -0.93 -16.08 -5.27
N PHE A 99 0.40 -16.01 -5.17
CA PHE A 99 1.17 -14.79 -4.96
C PHE A 99 1.90 -14.31 -6.22
N SER A 100 1.70 -14.96 -7.35
CA SER A 100 2.40 -14.65 -8.61
C SER A 100 1.70 -13.59 -9.46
N LYS A 101 0.47 -13.19 -9.09
CA LYS A 101 -0.35 -12.28 -9.87
C LYS A 101 -0.28 -10.85 -9.34
N TRP A 102 -0.18 -9.92 -10.27
CA TRP A 102 -0.13 -8.48 -10.00
C TRP A 102 -1.18 -7.76 -10.82
N HIS A 103 -1.85 -6.78 -10.23
CA HIS A 103 -2.80 -5.95 -10.95
C HIS A 103 -2.07 -5.04 -11.94
N GLU A 104 -2.44 -5.10 -13.21
CA GLU A 104 -1.80 -4.34 -14.28
C GLU A 104 -2.25 -2.87 -14.29
N ASP A 105 -3.53 -2.62 -14.09
CA ASP A 105 -4.12 -1.28 -14.11
C ASP A 105 -4.06 -0.63 -12.72
N LEU A 106 -3.11 0.28 -12.53
CA LEU A 106 -2.97 1.03 -11.29
C LEU A 106 -3.95 2.23 -11.22
N ASP A 107 -4.51 2.66 -12.34
CA ASP A 107 -5.50 3.75 -12.37
C ASP A 107 -6.89 3.28 -11.89
N ALA A 108 -7.13 1.97 -11.83
CA ALA A 108 -8.33 1.40 -11.22
C ALA A 108 -8.41 1.63 -9.70
N LEU A 109 -7.31 1.97 -9.03
CA LEU A 109 -7.32 2.31 -7.61
C LEU A 109 -7.91 3.70 -7.38
N PRO A 110 -8.81 3.85 -6.40
CA PRO A 110 -9.26 5.17 -5.99
C PRO A 110 -8.09 5.97 -5.39
N PHE A 111 -8.21 7.29 -5.39
CA PHE A 111 -7.27 8.14 -4.67
C PHE A 111 -7.35 7.86 -3.16
N PRO A 112 -6.25 8.04 -2.42
CA PRO A 112 -6.28 7.89 -0.97
C PRO A 112 -7.34 8.78 -0.33
N ALA A 113 -8.08 8.23 0.65
CA ALA A 113 -9.14 8.94 1.38
C ALA A 113 -8.55 9.99 2.34
N ARG A 114 -8.01 11.07 1.78
CA ARG A 114 -7.34 12.15 2.53
C ARG A 114 -8.29 12.98 3.37
N ASP A 115 -9.59 12.90 3.11
CA ASP A 115 -10.66 13.46 3.92
C ASP A 115 -10.79 12.81 5.31
N LEU A 116 -10.33 11.56 5.45
CA LEU A 116 -10.30 10.84 6.72
C LEU A 116 -9.05 11.13 7.55
N MET A 117 -8.14 11.98 7.06
CA MET A 117 -6.85 12.26 7.70
C MET A 117 -6.70 13.75 8.04
N ASN A 118 -5.97 14.04 9.11
CA ASN A 118 -5.49 15.40 9.33
C ASN A 118 -4.22 15.64 8.49
N ASN A 119 -4.39 16.10 7.27
CA ASN A 119 -3.30 16.31 6.32
C ASN A 119 -2.25 17.32 6.81
N ALA A 120 -2.60 18.23 7.72
CA ALA A 120 -1.68 19.22 8.28
C ALA A 120 -0.60 18.60 9.19
N LEU A 121 -0.76 17.33 9.61
CA LEU A 121 0.24 16.61 10.40
C LEU A 121 1.33 15.96 9.54
N TYR A 122 1.10 15.80 8.24
CA TYR A 122 2.05 15.17 7.30
C TYR A 122 2.88 16.23 6.59
N ILE A 123 3.88 16.74 7.30
CA ILE A 123 4.70 17.87 6.87
C ILE A 123 6.07 17.44 6.35
N ARG A 124 6.62 18.22 5.43
CA ARG A 124 8.03 18.12 5.05
C ARG A 124 8.91 18.63 6.20
N PRO A 125 9.96 17.88 6.58
CA PRO A 125 10.84 18.30 7.69
C PRO A 125 11.59 19.62 7.42
N ASP A 126 11.92 19.90 6.15
CA ASP A 126 12.70 21.07 5.72
C ASP A 126 11.88 22.35 5.58
N THR A 127 10.63 22.25 5.10
CA THR A 127 9.75 23.41 4.87
C THR A 127 8.67 23.59 5.93
N GLN A 128 8.40 22.56 6.74
CA GLN A 128 7.28 22.50 7.69
C GLN A 128 5.90 22.66 7.02
N GLU A 129 5.81 22.40 5.72
CA GLU A 129 4.58 22.50 4.95
C GLU A 129 3.96 21.11 4.71
N PRO A 130 2.62 21.02 4.60
CA PRO A 130 1.94 19.77 4.26
C PRO A 130 2.47 19.14 2.97
N GLN A 131 2.66 17.81 3.01
CA GLN A 131 3.14 17.02 1.88
C GLN A 131 2.23 15.81 1.63
N ALA A 132 1.93 15.53 0.36
CA ALA A 132 1.30 14.29 -0.06
C ALA A 132 2.30 13.35 -0.72
N THR A 133 2.25 12.07 -0.36
CA THR A 133 2.92 11.01 -1.11
C THR A 133 1.95 10.50 -2.18
N ILE A 134 2.42 10.45 -3.43
CA ILE A 134 1.67 9.93 -4.57
C ILE A 134 2.44 8.74 -5.17
N ALA A 135 1.86 7.55 -5.12
CA ALA A 135 2.43 6.39 -5.78
C ALA A 135 2.25 6.52 -7.30
N THR A 136 3.35 6.55 -8.05
CA THR A 136 3.34 6.75 -9.50
C THR A 136 3.54 5.46 -10.27
N SER A 137 4.19 4.48 -9.65
CA SER A 137 4.47 3.18 -10.27
C SER A 137 4.60 2.07 -9.23
N ARG A 138 4.54 0.85 -9.69
CA ARG A 138 4.85 -0.36 -8.91
C ARG A 138 5.64 -1.34 -9.77
N GLY A 139 6.54 -2.09 -9.10
CA GLY A 139 7.43 -3.05 -9.74
C GLY A 139 8.69 -2.43 -10.30
N CYS A 140 9.73 -3.25 -10.44
CA CYS A 140 11.02 -2.79 -10.93
C CYS A 140 11.72 -3.91 -11.73
N PRO A 141 12.15 -3.65 -12.99
CA PRO A 141 12.83 -4.65 -13.83
C PRO A 141 14.28 -4.89 -13.42
N SER A 142 14.85 -4.07 -12.54
CA SER A 142 16.23 -4.19 -12.09
C SER A 142 16.47 -5.46 -11.28
N LYS A 143 17.73 -5.92 -11.25
CA LYS A 143 18.13 -7.17 -10.60
C LYS A 143 19.06 -6.91 -9.39
N CYS A 144 18.82 -5.84 -8.65
CA CYS A 144 19.61 -5.50 -7.46
C CYS A 144 19.48 -6.61 -6.41
N LEU A 145 20.60 -7.17 -5.96
CA LEU A 145 20.64 -8.34 -5.08
C LEU A 145 20.00 -8.12 -3.71
N PHE A 146 20.01 -6.89 -3.22
CA PHE A 146 19.48 -6.52 -1.91
C PHE A 146 18.02 -6.04 -1.94
N CYS A 147 17.40 -5.92 -3.12
CA CYS A 147 16.13 -5.25 -3.28
C CYS A 147 14.96 -6.24 -3.19
N LEU A 148 13.97 -5.93 -2.34
CA LEU A 148 12.75 -6.72 -2.19
C LEU A 148 11.63 -6.34 -3.19
N THR A 149 11.73 -5.24 -3.92
CA THR A 149 10.69 -4.78 -4.86
C THR A 149 10.22 -5.86 -5.82
N PRO A 150 11.11 -6.68 -6.45
CA PRO A 150 10.65 -7.76 -7.33
C PRO A 150 9.77 -8.81 -6.66
N HIS A 151 9.89 -8.98 -5.35
CA HIS A 151 9.09 -9.92 -4.57
C HIS A 151 7.77 -9.31 -4.07
N ILE A 152 7.75 -7.99 -3.82
CA ILE A 152 6.60 -7.28 -3.26
C ILE A 152 5.65 -6.77 -4.35
N SER A 153 6.21 -6.30 -5.47
CA SER A 153 5.46 -5.61 -6.53
C SER A 153 5.79 -6.12 -7.94
N GLY A 154 6.54 -7.24 -8.04
CA GLY A 154 6.89 -7.87 -9.32
C GLY A 154 8.03 -7.18 -10.07
N ARG A 155 8.45 -7.83 -11.18
CA ARG A 155 9.55 -7.35 -12.03
C ARG A 155 9.09 -6.49 -13.21
N LYS A 156 7.80 -6.47 -13.52
CA LYS A 156 7.23 -5.62 -14.56
C LYS A 156 6.93 -4.25 -13.95
N LEU A 157 7.50 -3.20 -14.54
CA LEU A 157 7.12 -1.84 -14.19
C LEU A 157 5.70 -1.57 -14.68
N ARG A 158 4.83 -1.19 -13.77
CA ARG A 158 3.45 -0.76 -14.03
C ARG A 158 3.35 0.69 -13.62
N LEU A 159 2.92 1.54 -14.52
CA LEU A 159 2.81 2.99 -14.33
C LEU A 159 1.34 3.38 -14.16
N ARG A 160 1.05 4.29 -13.27
CA ARG A 160 -0.19 5.06 -13.33
C ARG A 160 -0.10 6.03 -14.51
N SER A 161 -1.23 6.38 -15.11
CA SER A 161 -1.22 7.38 -16.16
C SER A 161 -0.78 8.74 -15.62
N PRO A 162 -0.08 9.56 -16.42
CA PRO A 162 0.26 10.93 -16.04
C PRO A 162 -0.99 11.74 -15.69
N GLU A 163 -2.11 11.48 -16.38
CA GLU A 163 -3.41 12.11 -16.16
C GLU A 163 -3.99 11.79 -14.79
N SER A 164 -3.92 10.52 -14.36
CA SER A 164 -4.38 10.09 -13.02
C SER A 164 -3.54 10.73 -11.91
N ILE A 165 -2.22 10.79 -12.09
CA ILE A 165 -1.31 11.43 -11.12
C ILE A 165 -1.59 12.92 -11.03
N TYR A 166 -1.74 13.59 -12.17
CA TYR A 166 -2.08 15.02 -12.23
C TYR A 166 -3.42 15.30 -11.53
N ALA A 167 -4.44 14.47 -11.79
CA ALA A 167 -5.76 14.61 -11.15
C ALA A 167 -5.67 14.47 -9.62
N GLU A 168 -4.87 13.53 -9.11
CA GLU A 168 -4.64 13.38 -7.67
C GLU A 168 -3.89 14.59 -7.08
N MET A 169 -2.87 15.11 -7.79
CA MET A 169 -2.18 16.35 -7.37
C MET A 169 -3.13 17.54 -7.31
N LYS A 170 -4.00 17.67 -8.33
CA LYS A 170 -4.99 18.75 -8.42
C LYS A 170 -6.00 18.65 -7.27
N GLU A 171 -6.48 17.45 -6.95
CA GLU A 171 -7.32 17.23 -5.78
C GLU A 171 -6.64 17.62 -4.47
N CYS A 172 -5.38 17.22 -4.29
CA CYS A 172 -4.58 17.58 -3.12
C CYS A 172 -4.41 19.09 -2.98
N PHE A 173 -4.15 19.77 -4.09
CA PHE A 173 -3.97 21.21 -4.14
C PHE A 173 -5.28 21.95 -3.82
N ASP A 174 -6.38 21.58 -4.47
CA ASP A 174 -7.65 22.30 -4.37
C ASP A 174 -8.39 22.05 -3.07
N LYS A 175 -8.47 20.77 -2.65
CA LYS A 175 -9.27 20.40 -1.46
C LYS A 175 -8.50 20.50 -0.15
N TYR A 176 -7.20 20.21 -0.17
CA TYR A 176 -6.42 20.07 1.06
C TYR A 176 -5.31 21.11 1.21
N ASN A 177 -5.18 22.01 0.24
CA ASN A 177 -4.12 23.04 0.18
C ASN A 177 -2.70 22.45 0.30
N ILE A 178 -2.49 21.25 -0.24
CA ILE A 178 -1.19 20.59 -0.26
C ILE A 178 -0.44 21.03 -1.51
N ARG A 179 0.77 21.55 -1.35
CA ARG A 179 1.61 22.09 -2.43
C ARG A 179 2.91 21.32 -2.62
N ASN A 180 3.25 20.42 -1.70
CA ASN A 180 4.45 19.61 -1.77
C ASN A 180 4.08 18.16 -2.02
N PHE A 181 4.78 17.53 -2.97
CA PHE A 181 4.50 16.14 -3.37
C PHE A 181 5.78 15.31 -3.32
N PHE A 182 5.66 14.11 -2.79
CA PHE A 182 6.66 13.07 -2.92
C PHE A 182 6.14 11.99 -3.86
N PHE A 183 6.75 11.85 -5.03
CA PHE A 183 6.41 10.79 -5.97
C PHE A 183 7.11 9.50 -5.56
N LYS A 184 6.35 8.56 -5.04
CA LYS A 184 6.84 7.25 -4.66
C LYS A 184 6.89 6.35 -5.90
N SER A 185 8.11 6.05 -6.32
CA SER A 185 8.42 5.18 -7.45
C SER A 185 9.70 4.40 -7.18
N ASP A 186 9.82 3.20 -7.72
CA ASP A 186 11.08 2.46 -7.69
C ASP A 186 12.06 2.96 -8.77
N THR A 187 11.52 3.52 -9.87
CA THR A 187 12.30 4.03 -11.02
C THR A 187 11.50 5.09 -11.78
N PHE A 188 11.44 6.31 -11.26
CA PHE A 188 10.56 7.39 -11.77
C PHE A 188 10.80 7.74 -13.24
N THR A 189 12.05 7.84 -13.65
CA THR A 189 12.44 8.27 -15.01
C THR A 189 12.64 7.11 -15.98
N TYR A 190 12.17 5.92 -15.68
CA TYR A 190 12.37 4.74 -16.53
C TYR A 190 11.72 4.90 -17.92
N ASP A 191 10.51 5.44 -17.97
CA ASP A 191 9.83 5.79 -19.22
C ASP A 191 9.92 7.30 -19.47
N LYS A 192 10.73 7.68 -20.45
CA LYS A 192 10.97 9.08 -20.79
C LYS A 192 9.71 9.78 -21.30
N ALA A 193 8.93 9.12 -22.15
CA ALA A 193 7.72 9.72 -22.73
C ALA A 193 6.67 9.97 -21.66
N TRP A 194 6.48 9.03 -20.75
CA TRP A 194 5.59 9.14 -19.59
C TRP A 194 6.03 10.29 -18.68
N THR A 195 7.33 10.38 -18.37
CA THR A 195 7.88 11.45 -17.51
C THR A 195 7.66 12.83 -18.12
N ILE A 196 7.95 12.98 -19.42
CA ILE A 196 7.73 14.25 -20.15
C ILE A 196 6.24 14.61 -20.13
N ARG A 197 5.34 13.64 -20.39
CA ARG A 197 3.90 13.88 -20.39
C ARG A 197 3.40 14.39 -19.03
N LEU A 198 3.87 13.82 -17.92
CA LEU A 198 3.52 14.31 -16.58
C LEU A 198 4.02 15.75 -16.35
N CYS A 199 5.26 16.03 -16.73
CA CYS A 199 5.82 17.39 -16.63
C CYS A 199 5.01 18.39 -17.47
N ASP A 200 4.62 18.01 -18.70
CA ASP A 200 3.83 18.88 -19.58
C ASP A 200 2.45 19.19 -18.99
N LEU A 201 1.77 18.20 -18.43
CA LEU A 201 0.50 18.40 -17.72
C LEU A 201 0.63 19.44 -16.60
N ILE A 202 1.68 19.33 -15.78
CA ILE A 202 1.93 20.26 -14.68
C ILE A 202 2.24 21.66 -15.25
N LEU A 203 3.12 21.77 -16.26
CA LEU A 203 3.57 23.04 -16.82
C LEU A 203 2.46 23.79 -17.57
N GLN A 204 1.49 23.06 -18.14
CA GLN A 204 0.36 23.63 -18.88
C GLN A 204 -0.84 23.95 -17.98
N SER A 205 -0.76 23.64 -16.69
CA SER A 205 -1.84 23.81 -15.72
C SER A 205 -1.67 25.01 -14.80
N ASP A 206 -2.67 25.24 -13.97
CA ASP A 206 -2.65 26.24 -12.90
C ASP A 206 -1.76 25.85 -11.70
N LEU A 207 -1.21 24.64 -11.68
CA LEU A 207 -0.24 24.20 -10.69
C LEU A 207 1.18 24.73 -10.96
N LYS A 208 1.44 25.19 -12.19
CA LYS A 208 2.75 25.72 -12.59
C LYS A 208 3.23 26.82 -11.66
N GLY A 209 4.41 26.62 -11.09
CA GLY A 209 5.05 27.57 -10.17
C GLY A 209 4.41 27.68 -8.80
N LYS A 210 3.38 26.86 -8.50
CA LYS A 210 2.68 26.87 -7.20
C LYS A 210 2.92 25.61 -6.36
N ILE A 211 3.60 24.64 -6.92
CA ILE A 211 3.89 23.36 -6.27
C ILE A 211 5.38 23.04 -6.31
N ALA A 212 5.80 22.19 -5.38
CA ALA A 212 7.10 21.54 -5.39
C ALA A 212 6.94 20.04 -5.34
N TRP A 213 7.83 19.29 -5.97
CA TRP A 213 7.83 17.83 -5.89
C TRP A 213 9.23 17.25 -5.96
N VAL A 214 9.38 16.04 -5.42
CA VAL A 214 10.57 15.20 -5.48
C VAL A 214 10.18 13.79 -5.87
N ALA A 215 11.10 13.02 -6.50
CA ALA A 215 10.92 11.65 -6.94
C ALA A 215 12.17 10.80 -6.64
#